data_215b349f88cab54825462212206ea6a7
#
_entry.id   215b349f88cab54825462212206ea6a7
#
_cell.length_a   1.000
_cell.length_b   1.000
_cell.length_c   1.000
_cell.angle_alpha   90.00
_cell.angle_beta   90.00
_cell.angle_gamma   90.00
#
_symmetry.space_group_name_H-M   'P 1'
#
loop_
_entity.id
_entity.type
_entity.pdbx_description
1 polymer ?
#
loop_
_entity_poly.entity_id
_entity_poly.type
_entity_poly.pdbx_seq_one_letter_code
_entity_poly.pdbx_strand_id
1 'polypeptide(L)'
;VTHYLELDDLLYLISEGLRQEPKSIVRDWGALESALHRPRSTVFGVDAYPALDEKAASLMHSLARDQPLLDGNKRLAWLATRLFYAYNSRDLRAADARKADAFVREVASGEHEVGQLAESLRFWVNELK
;
A
#
# COMPACT_ATOMS: atom_id res chain seq x y z
N VAL A 1 6.92 -10.87 14.22
CA VAL A 1 6.26 -9.58 14.52
C VAL A 1 6.16 -8.76 13.25
N THR A 2 4.95 -8.29 12.93
CA THR A 2 4.72 -7.45 11.75
C THR A 2 5.12 -6.00 12.04
N HIS A 3 5.86 -5.40 11.12
CA HIS A 3 6.21 -3.98 11.19
C HIS A 3 5.28 -3.19 10.27
N TYR A 4 4.58 -2.21 10.81
CA TYR A 4 3.61 -1.41 10.08
C TYR A 4 4.18 -0.05 9.71
N LEU A 5 3.65 0.53 8.61
CA LEU A 5 4.00 1.90 8.25
C LEU A 5 3.33 2.88 9.21
N GLU A 6 3.99 4.00 9.44
CA GLU A 6 3.46 5.12 10.20
C GLU A 6 3.25 6.31 9.25
N LEU A 7 2.58 7.35 9.74
CA LEU A 7 2.31 8.53 8.91
C LEU A 7 3.60 9.14 8.33
N ASP A 8 4.67 9.19 9.13
CA ASP A 8 5.95 9.73 8.68
C ASP A 8 6.49 8.98 7.47
N ASP A 9 6.24 7.68 7.36
CA ASP A 9 6.66 6.89 6.20
C ASP A 9 5.95 7.35 4.94
N LEU A 10 4.64 7.59 5.02
CA LEU A 10 3.88 8.09 3.87
C LEU A 10 4.31 9.50 3.48
N LEU A 11 4.54 10.35 4.46
CA LEU A 11 5.02 11.72 4.20
C LEU A 11 6.38 11.69 3.50
N TYR A 12 7.27 10.81 3.94
CA TYR A 12 8.56 10.62 3.29
C TYR A 12 8.40 10.18 1.83
N LEU A 13 7.53 9.20 1.58
CA LEU A 13 7.29 8.71 0.22
C LEU A 13 6.67 9.79 -0.67
N ILE A 14 5.79 10.62 -0.13
CA ILE A 14 5.20 11.75 -0.88
C ILE A 14 6.30 12.76 -1.23
N SER A 15 7.11 13.13 -0.24
CA SER A 15 8.15 14.13 -0.41
C SER A 15 9.26 13.64 -1.34
N GLU A 16 9.81 12.47 -1.08
CA GLU A 16 10.98 11.94 -1.80
C GLU A 16 10.60 11.07 -3.00
N GLY A 17 9.51 10.32 -2.90
CA GLY A 17 9.09 9.41 -3.96
C GLY A 17 8.29 10.11 -5.05
N LEU A 18 7.36 10.95 -4.68
CA LEU A 18 6.50 11.69 -5.61
C LEU A 18 7.03 13.07 -5.92
N ARG A 19 7.99 13.55 -5.14
CA ARG A 19 8.56 14.89 -5.26
C ARG A 19 7.49 15.97 -5.13
N GLN A 20 6.58 15.77 -4.19
CA GLN A 20 5.50 16.70 -3.89
C GLN A 20 5.55 17.10 -2.42
N GLU A 21 5.08 18.30 -2.12
CA GLU A 21 4.95 18.73 -0.73
C GLU A 21 3.68 18.15 -0.15
N PRO A 22 3.76 17.38 0.97
CA PRO A 22 2.55 16.77 1.55
C PRO A 22 1.43 17.74 1.83
N LYS A 23 1.72 18.92 2.37
CA LYS A 23 0.70 19.92 2.68
C LYS A 23 -0.07 20.40 1.44
N SER A 24 0.58 20.36 0.27
CA SER A 24 -0.03 20.82 -0.97
C SER A 24 -0.79 19.71 -1.69
N ILE A 25 -0.36 18.47 -1.54
CA ILE A 25 -0.88 17.36 -2.35
C ILE A 25 -1.90 16.51 -1.61
N VAL A 26 -1.86 16.46 -0.27
CA VAL A 26 -2.81 15.65 0.50
C VAL A 26 -4.16 16.34 0.54
N ARG A 27 -5.16 15.65 0.00
CA ARG A 27 -6.54 16.10 -0.04
C ARG A 27 -7.33 15.63 1.19
N ASP A 28 -7.03 14.43 1.67
CA ASP A 28 -7.78 13.80 2.75
C ASP A 28 -6.82 13.10 3.71
N TRP A 29 -6.48 13.79 4.80
CA TRP A 29 -5.58 13.25 5.83
C TRP A 29 -6.20 12.05 6.55
N GLY A 30 -7.52 12.05 6.73
CA GLY A 30 -8.22 10.93 7.35
C GLY A 30 -8.11 9.66 6.52
N ALA A 31 -8.18 9.78 5.20
CA ALA A 31 -8.00 8.64 4.30
C ALA A 31 -6.59 8.07 4.36
N LEU A 32 -5.56 8.93 4.50
CA LEU A 32 -4.19 8.45 4.70
C LEU A 32 -4.07 7.65 5.99
N GLU A 33 -4.59 8.18 7.08
CA GLU A 33 -4.52 7.48 8.38
C GLU A 33 -5.33 6.21 8.39
N SER A 34 -6.52 6.20 7.78
CA SER A 34 -7.34 5.00 7.62
C SER A 34 -6.57 3.89 6.88
N ALA A 35 -5.88 4.25 5.81
CA ALA A 35 -5.10 3.30 5.05
C ALA A 35 -3.98 2.68 5.90
N LEU A 36 -3.33 3.49 6.75
CA LEU A 36 -2.28 3.02 7.64
C LEU A 36 -2.80 2.05 8.71
N HIS A 37 -4.01 2.28 9.21
CA HIS A 37 -4.56 1.46 10.27
C HIS A 37 -5.20 0.16 9.77
N ARG A 38 -5.67 0.13 8.54
CA ARG A 38 -6.37 -1.03 8.00
C ARG A 38 -5.58 -2.34 8.12
N PRO A 39 -4.28 -2.39 7.80
CA PRO A 39 -3.52 -3.63 7.91
C PRO A 39 -3.46 -4.22 9.33
N ARG A 40 -3.60 -3.39 10.35
CA ARG A 40 -3.56 -3.83 11.74
C ARG A 40 -4.94 -4.00 12.38
N SER A 41 -5.99 -3.93 11.58
CA SER A 41 -7.36 -4.03 12.09
C SER A 41 -7.65 -5.39 12.70
N THR A 42 -8.47 -5.40 13.74
CA THR A 42 -8.91 -6.63 14.38
C THR A 42 -10.44 -6.68 14.43
N VAL A 43 -10.97 -7.90 14.45
CA VAL A 43 -12.38 -8.17 14.66
C VAL A 43 -12.48 -9.14 15.83
N PHE A 44 -13.06 -8.67 16.94
CA PHE A 44 -13.15 -9.45 18.18
C PHE A 44 -11.76 -9.96 18.65
N GLY A 45 -10.74 -9.11 18.54
CA GLY A 45 -9.39 -9.42 18.99
C GLY A 45 -8.57 -10.30 18.03
N VAL A 46 -9.13 -10.65 16.87
CA VAL A 46 -8.44 -11.46 15.87
C VAL A 46 -8.11 -10.57 14.66
N ASP A 47 -6.91 -10.70 14.12
CA ASP A 47 -6.50 -9.93 12.95
C ASP A 47 -7.49 -10.11 11.80
N ALA A 48 -7.98 -8.99 11.26
CA ALA A 48 -8.85 -9.02 10.09
C ALA A 48 -8.08 -9.51 8.86
N TYR A 49 -6.78 -9.23 8.81
CA TYR A 49 -5.87 -9.65 7.73
C TYR A 49 -4.69 -10.39 8.35
N PRO A 50 -4.82 -11.71 8.63
CA PRO A 50 -3.77 -12.44 9.36
C PRO A 50 -2.46 -12.63 8.59
N ALA A 51 -2.53 -12.83 7.27
CA ALA A 51 -1.32 -13.03 6.46
C ALA A 51 -0.69 -11.69 6.08
N LEU A 52 0.64 -11.67 5.95
CA LEU A 52 1.37 -10.48 5.56
C LEU A 52 0.88 -9.93 4.21
N ASP A 53 0.64 -10.82 3.25
CA ASP A 53 0.15 -10.40 1.92
C ASP A 53 -1.24 -9.79 1.98
N GLU A 54 -2.09 -10.26 2.89
CA GLU A 54 -3.40 -9.66 3.10
C GLU A 54 -3.28 -8.26 3.69
N LYS A 55 -2.35 -8.07 4.63
CA LYS A 55 -2.07 -6.76 5.22
C LYS A 55 -1.56 -5.79 4.14
N ALA A 56 -0.62 -6.25 3.32
CA ALA A 56 -0.09 -5.45 2.21
C ALA A 56 -1.19 -5.10 1.21
N ALA A 57 -2.04 -6.06 0.88
CA ALA A 57 -3.15 -5.85 -0.04
C ALA A 57 -4.15 -4.83 0.50
N SER A 58 -4.44 -4.86 1.80
CA SER A 58 -5.36 -3.91 2.41
C SER A 58 -4.82 -2.47 2.34
N LEU A 59 -3.51 -2.30 2.53
CA LEU A 59 -2.85 -1.01 2.42
C LEU A 59 -2.93 -0.47 0.98
N MET A 60 -2.54 -1.28 0.01
CA MET A 60 -2.57 -0.89 -1.40
C MET A 60 -3.99 -0.56 -1.84
N HIS A 61 -4.95 -1.39 -1.48
CA HIS A 61 -6.35 -1.22 -1.84
C HIS A 61 -6.88 0.13 -1.35
N SER A 62 -6.63 0.46 -0.09
CA SER A 62 -7.08 1.72 0.49
C SER A 62 -6.44 2.93 -0.20
N LEU A 63 -5.13 2.93 -0.37
CA LEU A 63 -4.42 4.06 -0.97
C LEU A 63 -4.82 4.27 -2.44
N ALA A 64 -4.99 3.20 -3.20
CA ALA A 64 -5.37 3.30 -4.60
C ALA A 64 -6.82 3.74 -4.79
N ARG A 65 -7.72 3.25 -3.95
CA ARG A 65 -9.16 3.48 -4.10
C ARG A 65 -9.68 4.74 -3.43
N ASP A 66 -9.19 5.05 -2.23
CA ASP A 66 -9.71 6.18 -1.46
C ASP A 66 -9.10 7.51 -1.88
N GLN A 67 -8.05 7.47 -2.67
CA GLN A 67 -7.45 8.64 -3.30
C GLN A 67 -7.19 9.79 -2.34
N PRO A 68 -6.34 9.58 -1.32
CA PRO A 68 -6.07 10.62 -0.32
C PRO A 68 -5.29 11.83 -0.86
N LEU A 69 -4.71 11.70 -2.04
CA LEU A 69 -3.93 12.78 -2.68
C LEU A 69 -4.71 13.40 -3.83
N LEU A 70 -4.38 14.63 -4.17
CA LEU A 70 -4.90 15.26 -5.39
C LEU A 70 -4.40 14.55 -6.64
N ASP A 71 -3.16 14.05 -6.59
CA ASP A 71 -2.54 13.32 -7.70
C ASP A 71 -1.47 12.39 -7.12
N GLY A 72 -1.16 11.32 -7.85
CA GLY A 72 -0.10 10.38 -7.44
C GLY A 72 -0.56 9.24 -6.54
N ASN A 73 -1.86 9.03 -6.38
CA ASN A 73 -2.39 7.98 -5.50
C ASN A 73 -1.91 6.58 -5.87
N LYS A 74 -1.91 6.24 -7.15
CA LYS A 74 -1.47 4.93 -7.60
C LYS A 74 0.01 4.71 -7.32
N ARG A 75 0.81 5.73 -7.56
CA ARG A 75 2.24 5.66 -7.29
C ARG A 75 2.52 5.53 -5.78
N LEU A 76 1.79 6.29 -4.96
CA LEU A 76 1.91 6.17 -3.50
C LEU A 76 1.51 4.77 -3.05
N ALA A 77 0.43 4.22 -3.58
CA ALA A 77 -0.04 2.87 -3.23
C ALA A 77 1.05 1.83 -3.51
N TRP A 78 1.70 1.90 -4.66
CA TRP A 78 2.79 0.99 -5.01
C TRP A 78 4.00 1.16 -4.08
N LEU A 79 4.47 2.40 -3.90
CA LEU A 79 5.63 2.69 -3.08
C LEU A 79 5.41 2.33 -1.61
N ALA A 80 4.23 2.61 -1.07
CA ALA A 80 3.90 2.29 0.31
C ALA A 80 3.85 0.78 0.53
N THR A 81 3.26 0.04 -0.40
CA THR A 81 3.20 -1.41 -0.32
C THR A 81 4.60 -2.02 -0.40
N ARG A 82 5.43 -1.48 -1.28
CA ARG A 82 6.82 -1.89 -1.39
C ARG A 82 7.59 -1.66 -0.09
N LEU A 83 7.43 -0.49 0.52
CA LEU A 83 8.08 -0.16 1.78
C LEU A 83 7.57 -1.05 2.92
N PHE A 84 6.27 -1.30 2.96
CA PHE A 84 5.69 -2.20 3.95
C PHE A 84 6.34 -3.59 3.88
N TYR A 85 6.45 -4.13 2.68
CA TYR A 85 7.12 -5.42 2.50
C TYR A 85 8.59 -5.36 2.92
N ALA A 86 9.29 -4.29 2.55
CA ALA A 86 10.70 -4.13 2.92
C ALA A 86 10.89 -4.12 4.44
N TYR A 87 10.00 -3.46 5.18
CA TYR A 87 10.04 -3.45 6.64
C TYR A 87 9.82 -4.85 7.23
N ASN A 88 9.25 -5.75 6.44
CA ASN A 88 8.96 -7.12 6.87
C ASN A 88 9.83 -8.15 6.13
N SER A 89 10.99 -7.72 5.67
CA SER A 89 12.01 -8.56 5.03
C SER A 89 11.52 -9.25 3.76
N ARG A 90 10.71 -8.53 2.97
CA ARG A 90 10.25 -8.98 1.67
C ARG A 90 10.55 -7.92 0.62
N ASP A 91 10.67 -8.35 -0.62
CA ASP A 91 10.96 -7.45 -1.74
C ASP A 91 9.84 -7.57 -2.78
N LEU A 92 9.05 -6.52 -2.92
CA LEU A 92 8.00 -6.45 -3.94
C LEU A 92 8.57 -5.85 -5.21
N ARG A 93 8.59 -6.64 -6.29
CA ARG A 93 9.08 -6.18 -7.59
C ARG A 93 8.14 -6.55 -8.71
N ALA A 94 7.92 -5.59 -9.61
CA ALA A 94 7.31 -5.85 -10.89
C ALA A 94 8.40 -6.12 -11.92
N ALA A 95 8.05 -6.81 -13.01
CA ALA A 95 9.00 -7.05 -14.10
C ALA A 95 9.48 -5.74 -14.71
N ASP A 96 8.58 -4.74 -14.78
CA ASP A 96 8.93 -3.39 -15.22
C ASP A 96 7.90 -2.38 -14.69
N ALA A 97 8.18 -1.08 -14.90
CA ALA A 97 7.33 -0.01 -14.41
C ALA A 97 5.91 -0.06 -15.02
N ARG A 98 5.78 -0.51 -16.26
CA ARG A 98 4.48 -0.62 -16.90
C ARG A 98 3.59 -1.65 -16.25
N LYS A 99 4.17 -2.79 -15.86
CA LYS A 99 3.42 -3.85 -15.18
C LYS A 99 2.98 -3.41 -13.79
N ALA A 100 3.85 -2.69 -13.07
CA ALA A 100 3.50 -2.12 -11.78
C ALA A 100 2.33 -1.14 -11.93
N ASP A 101 2.40 -0.23 -12.89
CA ASP A 101 1.36 0.75 -13.15
C ASP A 101 0.03 0.08 -13.52
N ALA A 102 0.07 -0.89 -14.45
CA ALA A 102 -1.12 -1.62 -14.87
C ALA A 102 -1.79 -2.35 -13.69
N PHE A 103 -0.98 -2.97 -12.84
CA PHE A 103 -1.48 -3.68 -11.67
C PHE A 103 -2.22 -2.75 -10.73
N VAL A 104 -1.60 -1.61 -10.39
CA VAL A 104 -2.22 -0.67 -9.45
C VAL A 104 -3.46 0.00 -10.07
N ARG A 105 -3.49 0.21 -11.39
CA ARG A 105 -4.68 0.72 -12.07
C ARG A 105 -5.86 -0.22 -11.93
N GLU A 106 -5.64 -1.53 -12.01
CA GLU A 106 -6.69 -2.53 -11.79
C GLU A 106 -7.21 -2.45 -10.35
N VAL A 107 -6.32 -2.27 -9.37
CA VAL A 107 -6.72 -2.10 -7.98
C VAL A 107 -7.57 -0.84 -7.82
N ALA A 108 -7.13 0.27 -8.42
CA ALA A 108 -7.85 1.55 -8.33
C ALA A 108 -9.23 1.49 -8.99
N SER A 109 -9.39 0.68 -10.03
CA SER A 109 -10.69 0.53 -10.71
C SER A 109 -11.71 -0.27 -9.90
N GLY A 110 -11.27 -0.95 -8.85
CA GLY A 110 -12.16 -1.70 -7.97
C GLY A 110 -12.48 -3.10 -8.41
N GLU A 111 -11.73 -3.65 -9.35
CA GLU A 111 -11.98 -4.99 -9.88
C GLU A 111 -11.56 -6.11 -8.93
N HIS A 112 -10.72 -5.80 -7.92
CA HIS A 112 -10.16 -6.81 -7.03
C HIS A 112 -10.54 -6.57 -5.58
N GLU A 113 -10.94 -7.63 -4.89
CA GLU A 113 -11.07 -7.64 -3.45
C GLU A 113 -9.69 -7.88 -2.81
N VAL A 114 -9.56 -7.57 -1.53
CA VAL A 114 -8.29 -7.71 -0.82
C VAL A 114 -7.70 -9.12 -0.93
N GLY A 115 -8.52 -10.17 -0.81
CA GLY A 115 -8.03 -11.55 -0.92
C GLY A 115 -7.43 -11.86 -2.27
N GLN A 116 -8.07 -11.42 -3.35
CA GLN A 116 -7.58 -11.61 -4.71
C GLN A 116 -6.27 -10.84 -4.93
N LEU A 117 -6.23 -9.62 -4.40
CA LEU A 117 -5.05 -8.77 -4.50
C LEU A 117 -3.86 -9.40 -3.74
N ALA A 118 -4.12 -9.98 -2.57
CA ALA A 118 -3.11 -10.66 -1.77
C ALA A 118 -2.49 -11.83 -2.55
N GLU A 119 -3.32 -12.61 -3.24
CA GLU A 119 -2.82 -13.70 -4.07
C GLU A 119 -1.91 -13.21 -5.19
N SER A 120 -2.31 -12.12 -5.86
CA SER A 120 -1.50 -11.53 -6.92
C SER A 120 -0.15 -11.03 -6.40
N LEU A 121 -0.15 -10.38 -5.23
CA LEU A 121 1.08 -9.88 -4.63
C LEU A 121 2.07 -11.00 -4.33
N ARG A 122 1.60 -12.17 -3.92
CA ARG A 122 2.48 -13.31 -3.63
C ARG A 122 3.38 -13.70 -4.79
N PHE A 123 2.90 -13.54 -6.01
CA PHE A 123 3.70 -13.86 -7.19
C PHE A 123 4.82 -12.86 -7.46
N TRP A 124 4.71 -11.66 -6.92
CA TRP A 124 5.64 -10.56 -7.16
C TRP A 124 6.59 -10.32 -6.00
N VAL A 125 6.43 -11.06 -4.91
CA VAL A 125 7.18 -10.84 -3.66
C VAL A 125 8.22 -11.92 -3.46
N ASN A 126 9.43 -11.51 -3.11
CA ASN A 126 10.54 -12.39 -2.77
C ASN A 126 11.06 -12.06 -1.37
N GLU A 127 11.68 -13.04 -0.72
CA GLU A 127 12.34 -12.77 0.55
C GLU A 127 13.61 -11.98 0.32
N LEU A 128 13.86 -11.02 1.19
CA LEU A 128 15.14 -10.30 1.22
C LEU A 128 16.18 -11.20 1.90
N LYS A 129 17.32 -11.34 1.26
CA LYS A 129 18.44 -12.15 1.75
C LYS A 129 19.42 -11.29 2.54
#